data_2be43d4f7feb2cd00a4a78b681c9bf4d
#
_entry.id   2be43d4f7feb2cd00a4a78b681c9bf4d
#
_cell.length_a   1.000
_cell.length_b   1.000
_cell.length_c   1.000
_cell.angle_alpha   90.00
_cell.angle_beta   90.00
_cell.angle_gamma   90.00
#
_symmetry.space_group_name_H-M   'P 1'
#
loop_
_entity.id
_entity.type
_entity.pdbx_description
1 polymer ?
#
loop_
_entity_poly.entity_id
_entity_poly.type
_entity_poly.pdbx_seq_one_letter_code
_entity_poly.pdbx_strand_id
1 'polypeptide(L)'
;KLPLQRRVALQLALHDYAEALLSNGQYKEAGAALAGDAPRAHLQKHIALKALALRAAGDPAYRVWYDYDRFARKLFIDTPPGYASLEAFNAAVLEALAPLHANNRVRPIDQTLYGGTQSIGRLWNEPHPVIKTLKAALMGAAIRYVGELPDDPSHPFLAQKTRDLDCEGAWSVMLKSGGGHVDHFHPRGWISASYYVRIPPEVSAGEKAGFLRLGASGIDGLDLPAERWIRPEEGSIIVFPSYMWHGVESFEAASPRVSAPFDLAPRIGPRAARG
;
A
#
# COMPACT_ATOMS: atom_id res chain seq x y z
N LYS A 1 28.95 16.74 -10.14
CA LYS A 1 27.83 15.93 -9.60
C LYS A 1 28.41 14.68 -8.96
N LEU A 2 27.93 14.30 -7.74
CA LEU A 2 28.37 13.08 -7.07
C LEU A 2 28.00 11.82 -7.88
N PRO A 3 28.82 10.76 -7.88
CA PRO A 3 28.47 9.48 -8.47
C PRO A 3 27.15 8.92 -7.92
N LEU A 4 26.41 8.15 -8.72
CA LEU A 4 25.09 7.63 -8.36
C LEU A 4 25.11 6.86 -7.03
N GLN A 5 26.10 5.99 -6.82
CA GLN A 5 26.25 5.21 -5.58
C GLN A 5 26.38 6.09 -4.33
N ARG A 6 27.15 7.19 -4.41
CA ARG A 6 27.27 8.14 -3.30
C ARG A 6 25.98 8.93 -3.05
N ARG A 7 25.24 9.26 -4.11
CA ARG A 7 23.92 9.91 -3.96
C ARG A 7 22.90 8.98 -3.28
N VAL A 8 22.91 7.68 -3.64
CA VAL A 8 22.05 6.68 -3.00
C VAL A 8 22.41 6.52 -1.52
N ALA A 9 23.68 6.37 -1.19
CA ALA A 9 24.14 6.24 0.21
C ALA A 9 23.77 7.48 1.05
N LEU A 10 23.96 8.67 0.50
CA LEU A 10 23.58 9.93 1.17
C LEU A 10 22.07 10.02 1.38
N GLN A 11 21.26 9.55 0.42
CA GLN A 11 19.80 9.56 0.56
C GLN A 11 19.32 8.59 1.65
N LEU A 12 19.92 7.41 1.76
CA LEU A 12 19.61 6.46 2.83
C LEU A 12 19.97 7.06 4.20
N ALA A 13 21.19 7.58 4.35
CA ALA A 13 21.61 8.23 5.59
C ALA A 13 20.72 9.45 5.95
N LEU A 14 20.25 10.19 4.96
CA LEU A 14 19.31 11.28 5.17
C LEU A 14 17.96 10.79 5.71
N HIS A 15 17.45 9.70 5.18
CA HIS A 15 16.19 9.13 5.66
C HIS A 15 16.33 8.58 7.08
N ASP A 16 17.40 7.87 7.38
CA ASP A 16 17.67 7.35 8.73
C ASP A 16 17.84 8.49 9.74
N TYR A 17 18.51 9.56 9.36
CA TYR A 17 18.63 10.78 10.16
C TYR A 17 17.26 11.45 10.40
N ALA A 18 16.42 11.55 9.35
CA ALA A 18 15.09 12.12 9.48
C ALA A 18 14.18 11.26 10.38
N GLU A 19 14.25 9.92 10.29
CA GLU A 19 13.54 9.01 11.19
C GLU A 19 13.99 9.22 12.65
N ALA A 20 15.29 9.34 12.90
CA ALA A 20 15.82 9.61 14.23
C ALA A 20 15.34 10.96 14.79
N LEU A 21 15.30 12.01 13.96
CA LEU A 21 14.75 13.31 14.34
C LEU A 21 13.26 13.22 14.69
N LEU A 22 12.48 12.50 13.89
CA LEU A 22 11.05 12.26 14.12
C LEU A 22 10.80 11.53 15.43
N SER A 23 11.55 10.44 15.69
CA SER A 23 11.48 9.68 16.94
C SER A 23 11.82 10.50 18.18
N ASN A 24 12.65 11.53 18.02
CA ASN A 24 13.07 12.41 19.12
C ASN A 24 12.28 13.74 19.22
N GLY A 25 11.16 13.87 18.49
CA GLY A 25 10.31 15.06 18.55
C GLY A 25 10.85 16.30 17.82
N GLN A 26 11.91 16.15 17.03
CA GLN A 26 12.57 17.23 16.28
C GLN A 26 11.94 17.40 14.88
N TYR A 27 10.64 17.67 14.84
CA TYR A 27 9.82 17.61 13.62
C TYR A 27 10.18 18.66 12.57
N LYS A 28 10.51 19.89 13.02
CA LYS A 28 10.91 20.99 12.11
C LYS A 28 12.26 20.70 11.46
N GLU A 29 13.20 20.18 12.23
CA GLU A 29 14.52 19.76 11.76
C GLU A 29 14.42 18.60 10.77
N ALA A 30 13.53 17.62 11.05
CA ALA A 30 13.24 16.54 10.11
C ALA A 30 12.66 17.07 8.79
N GLY A 31 11.71 18.00 8.85
CA GLY A 31 11.14 18.66 7.68
C GLY A 31 12.18 19.46 6.88
N ALA A 32 13.07 20.18 7.55
CA ALA A 32 14.17 20.92 6.93
C ALA A 32 15.18 19.97 6.24
N ALA A 33 15.54 18.87 6.88
CA ALA A 33 16.41 17.85 6.29
C ALA A 33 15.81 17.23 5.02
N LEU A 34 14.48 17.10 4.97
CA LEU A 34 13.74 16.54 3.85
C LEU A 34 13.20 17.59 2.86
N ALA A 35 13.67 18.84 2.92
CA ALA A 35 13.19 19.91 2.04
C ALA A 35 13.55 19.72 0.56
N GLY A 36 14.67 19.03 0.27
CA GLY A 36 15.15 18.79 -1.08
C GLY A 36 14.38 17.70 -1.85
N ASP A 37 14.77 17.52 -3.11
CA ASP A 37 14.24 16.43 -3.96
C ASP A 37 14.94 15.11 -3.66
N ALA A 38 14.21 14.02 -3.83
CA ALA A 38 14.76 12.68 -3.73
C ALA A 38 14.89 12.00 -5.11
N PRO A 39 15.90 11.14 -5.31
CA PRO A 39 15.95 10.26 -6.47
C PRO A 39 14.69 9.38 -6.54
N ARG A 40 14.23 9.07 -7.76
CA ARG A 40 13.02 8.26 -7.97
C ARG A 40 13.00 6.97 -7.16
N ALA A 41 14.14 6.28 -7.03
CA ALA A 41 14.26 5.03 -6.27
C ALA A 41 13.97 5.20 -4.76
N HIS A 42 14.01 6.41 -4.23
CA HIS A 42 13.79 6.73 -2.82
C HIS A 42 12.61 7.67 -2.59
N LEU A 43 11.88 8.01 -3.64
CA LEU A 43 10.86 9.06 -3.61
C LEU A 43 9.72 8.71 -2.64
N GLN A 44 9.27 7.46 -2.61
CA GLN A 44 8.17 7.06 -1.73
C GLN A 44 8.55 7.23 -0.25
N LYS A 45 9.72 6.71 0.17
CA LYS A 45 10.23 6.88 1.54
C LYS A 45 10.42 8.35 1.88
N HIS A 46 10.95 9.14 0.94
CA HIS A 46 11.15 10.57 1.14
C HIS A 46 9.83 11.32 1.40
N ILE A 47 8.81 11.09 0.57
CA ILE A 47 7.48 11.70 0.74
C ILE A 47 6.84 11.21 2.05
N ALA A 48 6.91 9.90 2.34
CA ALA A 48 6.35 9.32 3.55
C ALA A 48 6.88 10.00 4.81
N LEU A 49 8.21 10.18 4.91
CA LEU A 49 8.86 10.84 6.05
C LEU A 49 8.59 12.35 6.09
N LYS A 50 8.67 13.02 4.93
CA LYS A 50 8.44 14.47 4.83
C LYS A 50 7.00 14.83 5.24
N ALA A 51 6.03 14.05 4.80
CA ALA A 51 4.63 14.28 5.17
C ALA A 51 4.40 14.12 6.68
N LEU A 52 5.01 13.11 7.33
CA LEU A 52 4.94 12.97 8.79
C LEU A 52 5.62 14.12 9.50
N ALA A 53 6.79 14.56 9.04
CA ALA A 53 7.53 15.68 9.64
C ALA A 53 6.71 16.96 9.60
N LEU A 54 6.15 17.31 8.46
CA LEU A 54 5.30 18.49 8.32
C LEU A 54 4.05 18.38 9.18
N ARG A 55 3.37 17.24 9.17
CA ARG A 55 2.17 17.02 9.97
C ARG A 55 2.46 17.13 11.48
N ALA A 56 3.53 16.50 11.96
CA ALA A 56 3.96 16.57 13.35
C ALA A 56 4.36 17.98 13.77
N ALA A 57 4.92 18.77 12.85
CA ALA A 57 5.21 20.18 13.06
C ALA A 57 3.97 21.11 12.99
N GLY A 58 2.78 20.59 12.67
CA GLY A 58 1.55 21.36 12.48
C GLY A 58 1.49 22.12 11.14
N ASP A 59 2.34 21.81 10.18
CA ASP A 59 2.37 22.45 8.87
C ASP A 59 1.33 21.78 7.93
N PRO A 60 0.29 22.51 7.48
CA PRO A 60 -0.75 21.96 6.61
C PRO A 60 -0.25 21.56 5.22
N ALA A 61 0.97 21.92 4.83
CA ALA A 61 1.53 21.56 3.51
C ALA A 61 1.62 20.05 3.27
N TYR A 62 1.63 19.22 4.33
CA TYR A 62 1.56 17.76 4.15
C TYR A 62 0.33 17.29 3.39
N ARG A 63 -0.78 18.05 3.41
CA ARG A 63 -2.04 17.72 2.74
C ARG A 63 -1.91 17.69 1.22
N VAL A 64 -0.87 18.26 0.65
CA VAL A 64 -0.58 18.12 -0.78
C VAL A 64 -0.40 16.63 -1.14
N TRP A 65 0.27 15.86 -0.28
CA TRP A 65 0.47 14.41 -0.49
C TRP A 65 -0.62 13.56 0.16
N TYR A 66 -1.22 14.02 1.25
CA TYR A 66 -2.24 13.31 2.03
C TYR A 66 -3.65 13.84 1.77
N ASP A 67 -3.95 14.15 0.51
CA ASP A 67 -5.32 14.41 0.05
C ASP A 67 -6.04 13.05 -0.12
N TYR A 68 -6.62 12.56 0.97
CA TYR A 68 -7.28 11.26 1.01
C TYR A 68 -8.48 11.19 0.08
N ASP A 69 -9.23 12.27 -0.09
CA ASP A 69 -10.42 12.31 -0.95
C ASP A 69 -10.04 12.19 -2.43
N ARG A 70 -8.89 12.73 -2.78
CA ARG A 70 -8.36 12.71 -4.15
C ARG A 70 -7.63 11.41 -4.49
N PHE A 71 -6.85 10.88 -3.55
CA PHE A 71 -5.89 9.81 -3.83
C PHE A 71 -6.25 8.46 -3.25
N ALA A 72 -7.03 8.39 -2.16
CA ALA A 72 -7.43 7.12 -1.57
C ALA A 72 -8.85 6.76 -2.00
N ARG A 73 -8.99 5.85 -2.95
CA ARG A 73 -10.26 5.52 -3.60
C ARG A 73 -10.66 4.07 -3.38
N LYS A 74 -11.93 3.86 -3.07
CA LYS A 74 -12.56 2.54 -3.09
C LYS A 74 -13.30 2.36 -4.41
N LEU A 75 -12.96 1.31 -5.15
CA LEU A 75 -13.57 0.92 -6.42
C LEU A 75 -14.10 -0.50 -6.29
N PHE A 76 -14.96 -0.91 -7.21
CA PHE A 76 -15.38 -2.30 -7.34
C PHE A 76 -14.85 -2.87 -8.65
N ILE A 77 -14.56 -4.17 -8.65
CA ILE A 77 -14.31 -4.90 -9.89
C ILE A 77 -15.63 -5.41 -10.45
N ASP A 78 -15.70 -5.51 -11.77
CA ASP A 78 -16.79 -6.19 -12.43
C ASP A 78 -16.68 -7.70 -12.21
N THR A 79 -17.80 -8.43 -12.26
CA THR A 79 -17.79 -9.89 -12.25
C THR A 79 -16.99 -10.41 -13.44
N PRO A 80 -15.86 -11.13 -13.21
CA PRO A 80 -15.05 -11.64 -14.32
C PRO A 80 -15.81 -12.64 -15.19
N PRO A 81 -15.52 -12.69 -16.51
CA PRO A 81 -16.15 -13.64 -17.40
C PRO A 81 -15.99 -15.11 -16.91
N GLY A 82 -17.04 -15.89 -17.06
CA GLY A 82 -17.07 -17.29 -16.63
C GLY A 82 -17.58 -17.51 -15.22
N TYR A 83 -17.92 -16.44 -14.47
CA TYR A 83 -18.52 -16.55 -13.13
C TYR A 83 -19.93 -15.97 -13.13
N ALA A 84 -20.83 -16.61 -12.39
CA ALA A 84 -22.23 -16.22 -12.29
C ALA A 84 -22.42 -14.90 -11.48
N SER A 85 -21.52 -14.65 -10.53
CA SER A 85 -21.53 -13.47 -9.68
C SER A 85 -20.13 -13.20 -9.12
N LEU A 86 -19.92 -12.02 -8.54
CA LEU A 86 -18.70 -11.66 -7.84
C LEU A 86 -18.48 -12.53 -6.59
N GLU A 87 -19.55 -12.93 -5.91
CA GLU A 87 -19.49 -13.87 -4.79
C GLU A 87 -18.96 -15.24 -5.23
N ALA A 88 -19.45 -15.77 -6.35
CA ALA A 88 -18.97 -17.04 -6.91
C ALA A 88 -17.48 -16.94 -7.31
N PHE A 89 -17.06 -15.79 -7.87
CA PHE A 89 -15.65 -15.53 -8.15
C PHE A 89 -14.81 -15.49 -6.88
N ASN A 90 -15.24 -14.75 -5.86
CA ASN A 90 -14.54 -14.64 -4.58
C ASN A 90 -14.43 -16.00 -3.87
N ALA A 91 -15.47 -16.85 -3.93
CA ALA A 91 -15.40 -18.21 -3.41
C ALA A 91 -14.28 -19.02 -4.11
N ALA A 92 -14.21 -18.97 -5.45
CA ALA A 92 -13.13 -19.63 -6.19
C ALA A 92 -11.74 -19.05 -5.87
N VAL A 93 -11.63 -17.72 -5.65
CA VAL A 93 -10.37 -17.08 -5.20
C VAL A 93 -9.97 -17.60 -3.82
N LEU A 94 -10.90 -17.72 -2.88
CA LEU A 94 -10.63 -18.27 -1.54
C LEU A 94 -10.10 -19.69 -1.60
N GLU A 95 -10.70 -20.56 -2.42
CA GLU A 95 -10.22 -21.92 -2.63
C GLU A 95 -8.80 -21.94 -3.19
N ALA A 96 -8.50 -21.09 -4.18
CA ALA A 96 -7.17 -20.98 -4.76
C ALA A 96 -6.11 -20.43 -3.78
N LEU A 97 -6.50 -19.57 -2.83
CA LEU A 97 -5.61 -19.00 -1.83
C LEU A 97 -5.36 -19.93 -0.63
N ALA A 98 -6.30 -20.81 -0.29
CA ALA A 98 -6.22 -21.66 0.91
C ALA A 98 -4.90 -22.45 1.04
N PRO A 99 -4.38 -23.10 -0.01
CA PRO A 99 -3.11 -23.84 0.07
C PRO A 99 -1.91 -22.95 0.38
N LEU A 100 -1.93 -21.67 -0.05
CA LEU A 100 -0.84 -20.70 0.17
C LEU A 100 -0.72 -20.30 1.64
N HIS A 101 -1.80 -20.49 2.42
CA HIS A 101 -1.84 -20.16 3.85
C HIS A 101 -1.71 -21.39 4.76
N ALA A 102 -1.95 -22.60 4.27
CA ALA A 102 -2.00 -23.84 5.07
C ALA A 102 -0.65 -24.20 5.72
N ASN A 103 0.47 -23.93 5.03
CA ASN A 103 1.82 -24.31 5.45
C ASN A 103 2.71 -23.12 5.85
N ASN A 104 2.11 -21.96 6.11
CA ASN A 104 2.84 -20.72 6.32
C ASN A 104 3.38 -20.63 7.77
N ARG A 105 4.47 -21.35 8.07
CA ARG A 105 5.15 -21.37 9.37
C ARG A 105 6.29 -20.35 9.47
N VAL A 106 6.74 -19.80 8.35
CA VAL A 106 7.85 -18.84 8.29
C VAL A 106 7.26 -17.44 8.19
N ARG A 107 7.57 -16.60 9.17
CA ARG A 107 7.26 -15.17 9.11
C ARG A 107 8.51 -14.43 8.67
N PRO A 108 8.53 -13.73 7.52
CA PRO A 108 9.59 -12.79 7.21
C PRO A 108 9.75 -11.76 8.34
N ILE A 109 10.99 -11.37 8.64
CA ILE A 109 11.32 -10.47 9.77
C ILE A 109 10.65 -9.10 9.63
N ASP A 110 10.40 -8.68 8.38
CA ASP A 110 9.84 -7.38 8.01
C ASP A 110 8.32 -7.40 7.75
N GLN A 111 7.62 -8.46 8.18
CA GLN A 111 6.16 -8.51 8.08
C GLN A 111 5.50 -7.56 9.08
N THR A 112 4.61 -6.71 8.55
CA THR A 112 3.82 -5.75 9.32
C THR A 112 2.55 -6.36 9.91
N LEU A 113 2.14 -7.57 9.47
CA LEU A 113 0.94 -8.24 9.96
C LEU A 113 1.18 -8.98 11.28
N TYR A 114 0.15 -9.00 12.10
CA TYR A 114 0.04 -9.85 13.30
C TYR A 114 -1.33 -10.55 13.30
N GLY A 115 -1.46 -11.66 14.06
CA GLY A 115 -2.71 -12.42 14.14
C GLY A 115 -3.19 -13.01 12.81
N GLY A 116 -2.27 -13.35 11.89
CA GLY A 116 -2.62 -13.85 10.57
C GLY A 116 -1.48 -14.50 9.83
N THR A 117 -1.70 -14.72 8.53
CA THR A 117 -0.72 -15.28 7.59
C THR A 117 -0.69 -14.47 6.29
N GLN A 118 0.47 -14.44 5.65
CA GLN A 118 0.67 -13.85 4.33
C GLN A 118 1.29 -14.90 3.41
N SER A 119 0.86 -14.97 2.14
CA SER A 119 1.46 -15.87 1.17
C SER A 119 2.94 -15.51 0.92
N ILE A 120 3.76 -16.54 0.69
CA ILE A 120 5.18 -16.39 0.37
C ILE A 120 5.31 -16.26 -1.16
N GLY A 121 6.22 -15.38 -1.60
CA GLY A 121 6.47 -15.15 -3.02
C GLY A 121 5.45 -14.18 -3.66
N ARG A 122 5.44 -14.18 -4.99
CA ARG A 122 4.55 -13.28 -5.76
C ARG A 122 3.27 -14.03 -6.13
N LEU A 123 2.15 -13.68 -5.54
CA LEU A 123 0.83 -14.25 -5.82
C LEU A 123 0.54 -14.29 -7.34
N TRP A 124 0.91 -13.25 -8.07
CA TRP A 124 0.63 -13.18 -9.51
C TRP A 124 1.51 -14.09 -10.39
N ASN A 125 2.47 -14.81 -9.79
CA ASN A 125 3.24 -15.86 -10.47
C ASN A 125 2.58 -17.25 -10.29
N GLU A 126 1.56 -17.36 -9.43
CA GLU A 126 0.83 -18.61 -9.27
C GLU A 126 0.17 -19.03 -10.59
N PRO A 127 0.35 -20.28 -11.03
CA PRO A 127 -0.15 -20.74 -12.32
C PRO A 127 -1.66 -20.93 -12.35
N HIS A 128 -2.34 -20.85 -11.21
CA HIS A 128 -3.76 -21.11 -11.05
C HIS A 128 -4.63 -20.19 -11.92
N PRO A 129 -5.58 -20.73 -12.74
CA PRO A 129 -6.39 -19.92 -13.65
C PRO A 129 -7.16 -18.80 -12.96
N VAL A 130 -7.72 -19.05 -11.78
CA VAL A 130 -8.46 -18.07 -10.97
C VAL A 130 -7.55 -16.90 -10.57
N ILE A 131 -6.28 -17.15 -10.21
CA ILE A 131 -5.33 -16.11 -9.86
C ILE A 131 -4.96 -15.24 -11.07
N LYS A 132 -4.87 -15.85 -12.27
CA LYS A 132 -4.67 -15.09 -13.51
C LYS A 132 -5.87 -14.18 -13.81
N THR A 133 -7.09 -14.69 -13.62
CA THR A 133 -8.32 -13.89 -13.76
C THR A 133 -8.37 -12.75 -12.74
N LEU A 134 -8.05 -13.03 -11.47
CA LEU A 134 -7.95 -12.03 -10.42
C LEU A 134 -6.96 -10.92 -10.80
N LYS A 135 -5.74 -11.30 -11.20
CA LYS A 135 -4.73 -10.33 -11.68
C LYS A 135 -5.28 -9.43 -12.78
N ALA A 136 -5.94 -10.00 -13.80
CA ALA A 136 -6.48 -9.22 -14.92
C ALA A 136 -7.55 -8.21 -14.44
N ALA A 137 -8.47 -8.63 -13.57
CA ALA A 137 -9.52 -7.77 -13.01
C ALA A 137 -8.92 -6.63 -12.17
N LEU A 138 -7.95 -6.93 -11.31
CA LEU A 138 -7.31 -5.95 -10.45
C LEU A 138 -6.45 -4.94 -11.23
N MET A 139 -5.73 -5.40 -12.26
CA MET A 139 -5.00 -4.51 -13.18
C MET A 139 -5.97 -3.57 -13.92
N GLY A 140 -7.11 -4.07 -14.38
CA GLY A 140 -8.15 -3.25 -15.00
C GLY A 140 -8.66 -2.16 -14.06
N ALA A 141 -8.93 -2.49 -12.79
CA ALA A 141 -9.35 -1.53 -11.77
C ALA A 141 -8.27 -0.47 -11.48
N ALA A 142 -7.01 -0.89 -11.36
CA ALA A 142 -5.90 0.05 -11.17
C ALA A 142 -5.71 1.00 -12.36
N ILE A 143 -5.86 0.52 -13.59
CA ILE A 143 -5.79 1.36 -14.80
C ILE A 143 -6.95 2.37 -14.84
N ARG A 144 -8.17 1.99 -14.39
CA ARG A 144 -9.29 2.93 -14.25
C ARG A 144 -8.96 4.02 -13.22
N TYR A 145 -8.47 3.64 -12.04
CA TYR A 145 -8.02 4.59 -11.02
C TYR A 145 -7.01 5.59 -11.58
N VAL A 146 -5.98 5.12 -12.28
CA VAL A 146 -4.97 5.99 -12.91
C VAL A 146 -5.60 6.93 -13.95
N GLY A 147 -6.59 6.44 -14.70
CA GLY A 147 -7.32 7.25 -15.68
C GLY A 147 -8.09 8.42 -15.06
N GLU A 148 -8.56 8.27 -13.83
CA GLU A 148 -9.32 9.28 -13.07
C GLU A 148 -8.40 10.29 -12.33
N LEU A 149 -7.11 9.96 -12.16
CA LEU A 149 -6.16 10.90 -11.56
C LEU A 149 -5.97 12.12 -12.47
N PRO A 150 -5.88 13.33 -11.93
CA PRO A 150 -5.59 14.52 -12.72
C PRO A 150 -4.17 14.51 -13.28
N ASP A 151 -3.93 15.32 -14.28
CA ASP A 151 -2.60 15.58 -14.82
C ASP A 151 -1.99 16.77 -14.09
N ASP A 152 -0.92 16.53 -13.35
CA ASP A 152 -0.16 17.57 -12.65
C ASP A 152 1.32 17.15 -12.58
N PRO A 153 2.14 17.61 -13.50
CA PRO A 153 3.57 17.27 -13.53
C PRO A 153 4.37 17.91 -12.39
N SER A 154 3.79 18.88 -11.68
CA SER A 154 4.45 19.51 -10.52
C SER A 154 4.27 18.70 -9.24
N HIS A 155 3.22 17.85 -9.18
CA HIS A 155 2.95 17.02 -8.02
C HIS A 155 3.77 15.72 -8.11
N PRO A 156 4.63 15.36 -7.12
CA PRO A 156 5.56 14.23 -7.21
C PRO A 156 4.90 12.87 -7.50
N PHE A 157 3.68 12.64 -6.99
CA PHE A 157 2.90 11.44 -7.27
C PHE A 157 2.32 11.47 -8.68
N LEU A 158 1.69 12.58 -9.08
CA LEU A 158 1.00 12.70 -10.37
C LEU A 158 1.98 12.81 -11.54
N ALA A 159 3.17 13.36 -11.32
CA ALA A 159 4.25 13.38 -12.33
C ALA A 159 4.67 11.99 -12.82
N GLN A 160 4.33 10.94 -12.07
CA GLN A 160 4.60 9.56 -12.44
C GLN A 160 3.44 8.89 -13.17
N LYS A 161 2.33 9.60 -13.40
CA LYS A 161 1.11 9.06 -13.98
C LYS A 161 1.35 8.39 -15.32
N THR A 162 1.02 7.09 -15.40
CA THR A 162 1.06 6.29 -16.62
C THR A 162 0.13 5.09 -16.48
N ARG A 163 -0.39 4.60 -17.61
CA ARG A 163 -1.14 3.34 -17.67
C ARG A 163 -0.25 2.13 -17.93
N ASP A 164 1.03 2.35 -18.22
CA ASP A 164 2.02 1.28 -18.40
C ASP A 164 2.67 0.96 -17.04
N LEU A 165 2.14 -0.07 -16.40
CA LEU A 165 2.43 -0.43 -15.02
C LEU A 165 3.05 -1.81 -14.91
N ASP A 166 4.05 -1.93 -14.06
CA ASP A 166 4.62 -3.21 -13.60
C ASP A 166 4.19 -3.52 -12.17
N CYS A 167 4.11 -4.81 -11.86
CA CYS A 167 3.87 -5.28 -10.50
C CYS A 167 5.20 -5.34 -9.73
N GLU A 168 5.30 -4.56 -8.67
CA GLU A 168 6.42 -4.61 -7.72
C GLU A 168 6.25 -5.73 -6.71
N GLY A 169 5.02 -6.03 -6.31
CA GLY A 169 4.68 -7.10 -5.39
C GLY A 169 3.19 -7.42 -5.41
N ALA A 170 2.84 -8.68 -5.17
CA ALA A 170 1.46 -9.10 -4.96
C ALA A 170 1.47 -10.31 -4.03
N TRP A 171 0.59 -10.29 -3.04
CA TRP A 171 0.47 -11.35 -2.04
C TRP A 171 -0.98 -11.50 -1.59
N SER A 172 -1.28 -12.54 -0.83
CA SER A 172 -2.55 -12.67 -0.13
C SER A 172 -2.34 -12.60 1.37
N VAL A 173 -3.30 -12.04 2.08
CA VAL A 173 -3.30 -11.88 3.53
C VAL A 173 -4.57 -12.50 4.09
N MET A 174 -4.41 -13.32 5.13
CA MET A 174 -5.50 -13.89 5.91
C MET A 174 -5.31 -13.49 7.37
N LEU A 175 -6.11 -12.54 7.84
CA LEU A 175 -6.14 -12.10 9.24
C LEU A 175 -7.21 -12.88 10.00
N LYS A 176 -6.85 -13.37 11.16
CA LYS A 176 -7.77 -14.01 12.14
C LYS A 176 -8.27 -12.99 13.14
N SER A 177 -9.18 -13.39 14.02
CA SER A 177 -9.60 -12.60 15.17
C SER A 177 -8.38 -12.10 15.98
N GLY A 178 -8.38 -10.87 16.42
CA GLY A 178 -7.25 -10.18 17.05
C GLY A 178 -6.16 -9.72 16.05
N GLY A 179 -6.31 -10.01 14.76
CA GLY A 179 -5.30 -9.68 13.74
C GLY A 179 -5.41 -8.28 13.17
N GLY A 180 -4.29 -7.78 12.63
CA GLY A 180 -4.20 -6.49 11.99
C GLY A 180 -2.86 -6.28 11.31
N HIS A 181 -2.61 -5.02 10.90
CA HIS A 181 -1.32 -4.57 10.39
C HIS A 181 -0.86 -3.35 11.18
N VAL A 182 0.40 -3.32 11.60
CA VAL A 182 1.04 -2.09 12.09
C VAL A 182 1.17 -1.08 10.95
N ASP A 183 1.25 0.19 11.30
CA ASP A 183 1.37 1.24 10.30
C ASP A 183 2.71 1.18 9.58
N HIS A 184 2.65 1.22 8.26
CA HIS A 184 3.80 1.11 7.36
C HIS A 184 3.48 1.79 6.02
N PHE A 185 4.46 1.86 5.13
CA PHE A 185 4.31 2.32 3.74
C PHE A 185 5.12 1.41 2.81
N HIS A 186 4.89 1.52 1.50
CA HIS A 186 5.60 0.69 0.51
C HIS A 186 6.62 1.52 -0.29
N PRO A 187 7.93 1.35 -0.05
CA PRO A 187 8.95 2.23 -0.61
C PRO A 187 9.21 2.05 -2.10
N ARG A 188 8.76 0.94 -2.71
CA ARG A 188 9.03 0.60 -4.12
C ARG A 188 7.84 0.79 -5.05
N GLY A 189 6.62 0.72 -4.53
CA GLY A 189 5.42 0.97 -5.30
C GLY A 189 5.24 2.46 -5.65
N TRP A 190 4.44 2.74 -6.65
CA TRP A 190 3.84 4.05 -6.89
C TRP A 190 2.41 4.08 -6.36
N ILE A 191 1.68 2.99 -6.62
CA ILE A 191 0.32 2.74 -6.17
C ILE A 191 0.32 1.45 -5.36
N SER A 192 -0.25 1.50 -4.17
CA SER A 192 -0.62 0.35 -3.37
C SER A 192 -2.11 0.10 -3.45
N ALA A 193 -2.52 -1.15 -3.47
CA ALA A 193 -3.91 -1.53 -3.51
C ALA A 193 -4.17 -2.78 -2.67
N SER A 194 -5.40 -2.92 -2.16
CA SER A 194 -5.84 -4.11 -1.46
C SER A 194 -7.24 -4.49 -1.95
N TYR A 195 -7.36 -5.66 -2.55
CA TYR A 195 -8.63 -6.27 -2.93
C TYR A 195 -9.17 -7.12 -1.78
N TYR A 196 -10.46 -7.05 -1.52
CA TYR A 196 -11.12 -7.75 -0.42
C TYR A 196 -11.92 -8.93 -0.95
N VAL A 197 -11.40 -10.13 -0.65
CA VAL A 197 -11.98 -11.41 -1.10
C VAL A 197 -13.05 -11.87 -0.14
N ARG A 198 -12.80 -11.72 1.19
CA ARG A 198 -13.76 -12.03 2.25
C ARG A 198 -13.65 -11.02 3.36
N ILE A 199 -14.79 -10.53 3.82
CA ILE A 199 -14.91 -9.62 4.97
C ILE A 199 -15.89 -10.23 5.97
N PRO A 200 -15.49 -10.51 7.21
CA PRO A 200 -16.40 -10.98 8.26
C PRO A 200 -17.57 -10.02 8.48
N PRO A 201 -18.77 -10.53 8.78
CA PRO A 201 -19.94 -9.69 9.10
C PRO A 201 -19.66 -8.68 10.22
N GLU A 202 -18.88 -9.06 11.23
CA GLU A 202 -18.52 -8.22 12.38
C GLU A 202 -17.70 -6.99 11.91
N VAL A 203 -16.82 -7.16 10.94
CA VAL A 203 -16.08 -6.04 10.33
C VAL A 203 -17.02 -5.17 9.49
N SER A 204 -17.91 -5.77 8.72
CA SER A 204 -18.89 -5.04 7.89
C SER A 204 -19.85 -4.20 8.73
N ALA A 205 -20.24 -4.68 9.90
CA ALA A 205 -21.14 -3.99 10.83
C ALA A 205 -20.41 -3.00 11.75
N GLY A 206 -19.08 -3.11 11.89
CA GLY A 206 -18.26 -2.29 12.78
C GLY A 206 -18.03 -0.88 12.24
N GLU A 207 -17.45 -0.02 13.10
CA GLU A 207 -17.14 1.37 12.75
C GLU A 207 -15.71 1.53 12.22
N LYS A 208 -14.72 0.83 12.82
CA LYS A 208 -13.30 0.92 12.46
C LYS A 208 -12.58 -0.42 12.51
N ALA A 209 -13.05 -1.38 13.32
CA ALA A 209 -12.42 -2.68 13.47
C ALA A 209 -12.28 -3.41 12.13
N GLY A 210 -11.08 -3.85 11.78
CA GLY A 210 -10.76 -4.47 10.49
C GLY A 210 -10.68 -3.52 9.30
N PHE A 211 -10.86 -2.19 9.49
CA PHE A 211 -10.76 -1.20 8.41
C PHE A 211 -9.30 -0.91 8.07
N LEU A 212 -9.08 -0.53 6.81
CA LEU A 212 -7.85 0.13 6.41
C LEU A 212 -7.81 1.53 7.02
N ARG A 213 -6.75 1.82 7.78
CA ARG A 213 -6.49 3.16 8.30
C ARG A 213 -5.33 3.79 7.55
N LEU A 214 -5.38 5.11 7.36
CA LEU A 214 -4.37 5.90 6.66
C LEU A 214 -3.90 7.05 7.54
N GLY A 215 -2.62 7.35 7.47
CA GLY A 215 -2.00 8.53 8.07
C GLY A 215 -1.41 8.32 9.47
N ALA A 216 -1.67 7.22 10.15
CA ALA A 216 -0.99 6.94 11.41
C ALA A 216 0.52 6.71 11.19
N SER A 217 1.33 7.06 12.18
CA SER A 217 2.77 6.81 12.12
C SER A 217 3.12 5.41 12.60
N GLY A 218 4.03 4.74 11.88
CA GLY A 218 4.73 3.54 12.34
C GLY A 218 6.14 3.81 12.85
N ILE A 219 6.51 5.05 13.10
CA ILE A 219 7.82 5.44 13.64
C ILE A 219 7.74 5.44 15.16
N ASP A 220 8.62 4.69 15.81
CA ASP A 220 8.72 4.63 17.27
C ASP A 220 8.97 6.04 17.84
N GLY A 221 8.24 6.40 18.89
CA GLY A 221 8.34 7.73 19.52
C GLY A 221 7.57 8.85 18.80
N LEU A 222 6.95 8.58 17.65
CA LEU A 222 6.10 9.54 16.95
C LEU A 222 4.63 9.09 17.00
N ASP A 223 3.86 9.65 17.91
CA ASP A 223 2.42 9.38 18.04
C ASP A 223 1.59 10.31 17.15
N LEU A 224 1.33 9.86 15.92
CA LEU A 224 0.41 10.51 15.00
C LEU A 224 -0.75 9.56 14.72
N PRO A 225 -1.99 9.91 15.13
CA PRO A 225 -3.16 9.05 14.90
C PRO A 225 -3.53 8.99 13.42
N ALA A 226 -4.24 7.94 13.03
CA ALA A 226 -4.84 7.85 11.71
C ALA A 226 -5.83 9.02 11.48
N GLU A 227 -5.88 9.49 10.23
CA GLU A 227 -6.80 10.57 9.81
C GLU A 227 -7.97 10.06 8.99
N ARG A 228 -7.83 8.89 8.36
CA ARG A 228 -8.85 8.29 7.51
C ARG A 228 -8.97 6.79 7.78
N TRP A 229 -10.21 6.31 7.87
CA TRP A 229 -10.56 4.88 7.85
C TRP A 229 -11.43 4.60 6.63
N ILE A 230 -11.11 3.52 5.91
CA ILE A 230 -11.87 3.10 4.75
C ILE A 230 -12.42 1.70 5.04
N ARG A 231 -13.75 1.59 5.08
CA ARG A 231 -14.45 0.32 5.29
C ARG A 231 -14.17 -0.61 4.11
N PRO A 232 -13.62 -1.83 4.36
CA PRO A 232 -13.49 -2.85 3.33
C PRO A 232 -14.87 -3.45 3.00
N GLU A 233 -15.09 -3.79 1.75
CA GLU A 233 -16.28 -4.51 1.27
C GLU A 233 -15.83 -5.63 0.34
N GLU A 234 -16.50 -6.78 0.39
CA GLU A 234 -16.17 -7.89 -0.52
C GLU A 234 -16.33 -7.47 -1.98
N GLY A 235 -15.36 -7.83 -2.81
CA GLY A 235 -15.33 -7.40 -4.20
C GLY A 235 -14.83 -5.98 -4.43
N SER A 236 -14.57 -5.21 -3.36
CA SER A 236 -13.96 -3.89 -3.50
C SER A 236 -12.44 -3.96 -3.52
N ILE A 237 -11.86 -2.94 -4.13
CA ILE A 237 -10.43 -2.65 -4.11
C ILE A 237 -10.23 -1.24 -3.55
N ILE A 238 -9.38 -1.08 -2.56
CA ILE A 238 -8.94 0.24 -2.09
C ILE A 238 -7.56 0.49 -2.68
N VAL A 239 -7.41 1.65 -3.36
CA VAL A 239 -6.19 2.07 -4.07
C VAL A 239 -5.73 3.39 -3.51
N PHE A 240 -4.43 3.54 -3.26
CA PHE A 240 -3.83 4.74 -2.69
C PHE A 240 -2.34 4.85 -3.05
N PRO A 241 -1.71 6.05 -2.95
CA PRO A 241 -0.27 6.21 -3.14
C PRO A 241 0.55 5.37 -2.17
N SER A 242 1.58 4.70 -2.66
CA SER A 242 2.40 3.77 -1.87
C SER A 242 3.17 4.44 -0.72
N TYR A 243 3.40 5.76 -0.77
CA TYR A 243 4.01 6.52 0.32
C TYR A 243 3.07 6.79 1.51
N MET A 244 1.76 6.61 1.35
CA MET A 244 0.83 6.82 2.46
C MET A 244 1.04 5.75 3.53
N TRP A 245 1.32 6.20 4.74
CA TRP A 245 1.34 5.34 5.91
C TRP A 245 -0.05 4.74 6.11
N HIS A 246 -0.08 3.43 6.31
CA HIS A 246 -1.33 2.70 6.43
C HIS A 246 -1.17 1.45 7.30
N GLY A 247 -2.29 1.04 7.89
CA GLY A 247 -2.39 -0.16 8.70
C GLY A 247 -3.80 -0.73 8.63
N VAL A 248 -4.04 -1.80 9.40
CA VAL A 248 -5.37 -2.39 9.57
C VAL A 248 -5.68 -2.46 11.05
N GLU A 249 -6.81 -1.86 11.44
CA GLU A 249 -7.30 -1.97 12.82
C GLU A 249 -7.55 -3.43 13.18
N SER A 250 -7.18 -3.81 14.42
CA SER A 250 -7.52 -5.11 14.95
C SER A 250 -9.03 -5.29 15.03
N PHE A 251 -9.50 -6.52 14.87
CA PHE A 251 -10.92 -6.85 14.88
C PHE A 251 -11.16 -8.20 15.53
N GLU A 252 -12.36 -8.40 16.04
CA GLU A 252 -12.83 -9.70 16.54
C GLU A 252 -13.89 -10.24 15.60
N ALA A 253 -13.73 -11.49 15.15
CA ALA A 253 -14.67 -12.13 14.23
C ALA A 253 -14.55 -13.66 14.28
N ALA A 254 -15.64 -14.34 13.93
CA ALA A 254 -15.68 -15.80 13.86
C ALA A 254 -14.97 -16.36 12.63
N SER A 255 -14.86 -15.57 11.54
CA SER A 255 -14.22 -15.98 10.30
C SER A 255 -13.05 -15.06 9.92
N PRO A 256 -12.06 -15.54 9.12
CA PRO A 256 -10.94 -14.71 8.73
C PRO A 256 -11.32 -13.63 7.71
N ARG A 257 -10.66 -12.47 7.80
CA ARG A 257 -10.63 -11.43 6.79
C ARG A 257 -9.55 -11.78 5.77
N VAL A 258 -9.94 -11.89 4.49
CA VAL A 258 -9.02 -12.28 3.41
C VAL A 258 -8.91 -11.17 2.37
N SER A 259 -7.69 -10.78 2.05
CA SER A 259 -7.39 -9.77 1.03
C SER A 259 -6.23 -10.18 0.13
N ALA A 260 -6.16 -9.55 -1.04
CA ALA A 260 -5.08 -9.69 -2.01
C ALA A 260 -4.45 -8.32 -2.28
N PRO A 261 -3.49 -7.88 -1.44
CA PRO A 261 -2.73 -6.67 -1.67
C PRO A 261 -1.75 -6.79 -2.83
N PHE A 262 -1.47 -5.64 -3.47
CA PHE A 262 -0.45 -5.55 -4.50
C PHE A 262 0.07 -4.12 -4.66
N ASP A 263 1.29 -4.01 -5.17
CA ASP A 263 1.94 -2.75 -5.51
C ASP A 263 2.24 -2.67 -7.00
N LEU A 264 2.02 -1.50 -7.57
CA LEU A 264 2.32 -1.18 -8.95
C LEU A 264 3.29 -0.01 -9.03
N ALA A 265 4.18 -0.05 -10.01
CA ALA A 265 5.05 1.07 -10.38
C ALA A 265 4.98 1.33 -11.89
N PRO A 266 5.25 2.57 -12.32
CA PRO A 266 5.40 2.87 -13.74
C PRO A 266 6.50 1.99 -14.35
N ARG A 267 6.19 1.32 -15.47
CA ARG A 267 7.18 0.52 -16.19
C ARG A 267 8.34 1.40 -16.62
N ILE A 268 9.54 1.00 -16.24
CA ILE A 268 10.76 1.61 -16.71
C ILE A 268 11.09 0.89 -18.03
N GLY A 269 10.89 1.56 -19.17
CA GLY A 269 11.30 1.02 -20.45
C GLY A 269 12.76 0.56 -20.45
N PRO A 270 13.17 -0.38 -21.30
CA PRO A 270 14.57 -0.77 -21.39
C PRO A 270 15.41 0.49 -21.56
N ARG A 271 16.42 0.66 -20.71
CA ARG A 271 17.41 1.72 -20.88
C ARG A 271 17.90 1.61 -22.32
N ALA A 272 17.57 2.59 -23.16
CA ALA A 272 18.29 2.73 -24.41
C ALA A 272 19.77 2.69 -24.06
N ALA A 273 20.46 1.67 -24.56
CA ALA A 273 21.90 1.55 -24.40
C ALA A 273 22.46 2.87 -24.93
N ARG A 274 22.96 3.70 -24.00
CA ARG A 274 23.69 4.90 -24.40
C ARG A 274 25.01 4.38 -24.92
N GLY A 275 25.15 4.42 -26.25
CA GLY A 275 26.42 4.28 -26.92
C GLY A 275 27.42 5.37 -26.48
#